data_87c615f201761f8bc27e73723fd3576f
#
_entry.id   87c615f201761f8bc27e73723fd3576f
#
_cell.length_a   1.000
_cell.length_b   1.000
_cell.length_c   1.000
_cell.angle_alpha   90.00
_cell.angle_beta   90.00
_cell.angle_gamma   90.00
#
_symmetry.space_group_name_H-M   'P 1'
#
loop_
_entity.id
_entity.type
_entity.pdbx_description
1 polymer ?
#
loop_
_entity_poly.entity_id
_entity_poly.type
_entity_poly.pdbx_seq_one_letter_code
_entity_poly.pdbx_strand_id
1 'polypeptide(L)'
;MSTPKQLPPRRLWLVRHARPLVEPGICYGALDVPADAAATRMAAEQLAAALPRGAQLLHSPLKRCEQLAVDLLALRPDLASKPDARLREMDFGHWEGQSWDAIGKARVDTWTADFCRHAPGGGESLAQMLERVQSALASCGAVPGVITDAGEQMENTAVGAASDIVWITHAGVARCVAWLQAHDPQGEEPTAERWPVAAPAWGAWELRLLTKNPVPS
;
A
#
# COMPACT_ATOMS: atom_id res chain seq x y z
N MET A 1 -25.38 -33.21 -6.13
CA MET A 1 -24.62 -32.07 -6.74
C MET A 1 -23.91 -31.35 -5.59
N SER A 2 -22.60 -31.52 -5.46
CA SER A 2 -21.85 -30.85 -4.39
C SER A 2 -21.65 -29.37 -4.76
N THR A 3 -22.12 -28.48 -3.91
CA THR A 3 -21.87 -27.05 -4.03
C THR A 3 -20.36 -26.80 -4.07
N PRO A 4 -19.81 -26.04 -5.02
CA PRO A 4 -18.39 -25.75 -5.04
C PRO A 4 -18.01 -25.03 -3.75
N LYS A 5 -17.07 -25.60 -3.00
CA LYS A 5 -16.55 -25.03 -1.75
C LYS A 5 -15.88 -23.70 -2.10
N GLN A 6 -16.55 -22.61 -1.78
CA GLN A 6 -16.03 -21.26 -2.01
C GLN A 6 -14.78 -21.08 -1.12
N LEU A 7 -13.63 -20.85 -1.74
CA LEU A 7 -12.39 -20.57 -1.00
C LEU A 7 -12.58 -19.25 -0.23
N PRO A 8 -12.09 -19.16 1.01
CA PRO A 8 -12.17 -17.93 1.78
C PRO A 8 -11.48 -16.77 1.02
N PRO A 9 -11.94 -15.55 1.20
CA PRO A 9 -11.34 -14.39 0.56
C PRO A 9 -9.88 -14.25 0.99
N ARG A 10 -8.99 -13.91 0.05
CA ARG A 10 -7.59 -13.62 0.35
C ARG A 10 -7.49 -12.30 1.12
N ARG A 11 -6.57 -12.20 2.07
CA ARG A 11 -6.28 -10.97 2.80
C ARG A 11 -5.05 -10.30 2.19
N LEU A 12 -5.13 -8.98 2.07
CA LEU A 12 -4.00 -8.11 1.74
C LEU A 12 -3.58 -7.35 3.01
N TRP A 13 -2.34 -7.55 3.41
CA TRP A 13 -1.68 -6.81 4.49
C TRP A 13 -0.98 -5.61 3.87
N LEU A 14 -1.48 -4.41 4.13
CA LEU A 14 -0.84 -3.16 3.71
C LEU A 14 0.05 -2.69 4.85
N VAL A 15 1.34 -3.00 4.77
CA VAL A 15 2.34 -2.69 5.79
C VAL A 15 3.06 -1.41 5.38
N ARG A 16 2.98 -0.37 6.20
CA ARG A 16 3.74 0.85 5.98
C ARG A 16 5.15 0.69 6.57
N HIS A 17 6.17 1.13 5.82
CA HIS A 17 7.56 1.18 6.32
C HIS A 17 7.67 1.91 7.65
N ALA A 18 8.74 1.67 8.42
CA ALA A 18 9.04 2.37 9.67
C ALA A 18 9.34 3.87 9.41
N ARG A 19 9.46 4.66 10.48
CA ARG A 19 9.70 6.11 10.39
C ARG A 19 10.93 6.42 9.53
N PRO A 20 10.78 7.22 8.45
CA PRO A 20 11.90 7.56 7.60
C PRO A 20 12.83 8.59 8.28
N LEU A 21 14.09 8.56 7.91
CA LEU A 21 15.10 9.52 8.34
C LEU A 21 15.07 10.73 7.39
N VAL A 22 14.06 11.56 7.57
CA VAL A 22 13.85 12.81 6.85
C VAL A 22 13.32 13.85 7.85
N GLU A 23 13.75 15.10 7.68
CA GLU A 23 13.30 16.18 8.54
C GLU A 23 11.79 16.44 8.38
N PRO A 24 11.08 16.79 9.47
CA PRO A 24 9.67 17.17 9.38
C PRO A 24 9.46 18.32 8.39
N GLY A 25 8.37 18.22 7.63
CA GLY A 25 8.01 19.27 6.65
C GLY A 25 8.73 19.18 5.31
N ILE A 26 9.59 18.20 5.10
CA ILE A 26 10.22 17.94 3.79
C ILE A 26 9.29 17.08 2.93
N CYS A 27 9.12 17.47 1.68
CA CYS A 27 8.44 16.68 0.66
C CYS A 27 9.34 15.50 0.27
N TYR A 28 8.82 14.29 0.36
CA TYR A 28 9.50 13.07 -0.09
C TYR A 28 8.45 12.05 -0.53
N GLY A 29 8.77 11.32 -1.55
CA GLY A 29 7.92 10.25 -2.09
C GLY A 29 8.81 9.19 -2.72
N ALA A 30 9.21 9.38 -3.98
CA ALA A 30 10.18 8.52 -4.68
C ALA A 30 11.61 8.71 -4.16
N LEU A 31 11.90 9.80 -3.44
CA LEU A 31 13.22 10.02 -2.83
C LEU A 31 13.60 8.84 -1.93
N ASP A 32 14.78 8.26 -2.19
CA ASP A 32 15.20 7.00 -1.56
C ASP A 32 15.87 7.23 -0.20
N VAL A 33 15.06 7.68 0.76
CA VAL A 33 15.49 7.90 2.15
C VAL A 33 15.39 6.60 2.96
N PRO A 34 16.36 6.30 3.84
CA PRO A 34 16.29 5.15 4.74
C PRO A 34 15.27 5.39 5.87
N ALA A 35 14.87 4.31 6.53
CA ALA A 35 14.11 4.36 7.77
C ALA A 35 15.02 4.23 9.00
N ASP A 36 14.51 4.65 10.16
CA ASP A 36 15.15 4.44 11.47
C ASP A 36 15.31 2.93 11.73
N ALA A 37 16.55 2.51 11.99
CA ALA A 37 16.88 1.08 12.10
C ALA A 37 16.23 0.41 13.32
N ALA A 38 16.11 1.12 14.46
CA ALA A 38 15.47 0.55 15.65
C ALA A 38 13.97 0.40 15.44
N ALA A 39 13.31 1.41 14.89
CA ALA A 39 11.89 1.36 14.55
C ALA A 39 11.60 0.28 13.47
N THR A 40 12.50 0.09 12.49
CA THR A 40 12.38 -0.95 11.47
C THR A 40 12.43 -2.34 12.09
N ARG A 41 13.39 -2.59 12.99
CA ARG A 41 13.52 -3.88 13.69
C ARG A 41 12.29 -4.19 14.54
N MET A 42 11.80 -3.22 15.31
CA MET A 42 10.57 -3.39 16.11
C MET A 42 9.36 -3.72 15.22
N ALA A 43 9.21 -3.03 14.09
CA ALA A 43 8.14 -3.31 13.14
C ALA A 43 8.27 -4.71 12.54
N ALA A 44 9.48 -5.16 12.19
CA ALA A 44 9.76 -6.50 11.68
C ALA A 44 9.41 -7.58 12.71
N GLU A 45 9.75 -7.40 13.99
CA GLU A 45 9.42 -8.33 15.07
C GLU A 45 7.90 -8.48 15.26
N GLN A 46 7.18 -7.36 15.28
CA GLN A 46 5.72 -7.36 15.40
C GLN A 46 5.07 -8.04 14.20
N LEU A 47 5.52 -7.70 13.00
CA LEU A 47 5.00 -8.28 11.76
C LEU A 47 5.32 -9.77 11.66
N ALA A 48 6.52 -10.20 12.05
CA ALA A 48 6.93 -11.61 12.06
C ALA A 48 6.02 -12.46 12.95
N ALA A 49 5.61 -11.91 14.10
CA ALA A 49 4.70 -12.57 15.04
C ALA A 49 3.25 -12.67 14.51
N ALA A 50 2.82 -11.67 13.72
CA ALA A 50 1.44 -11.56 13.23
C ALA A 50 1.19 -12.31 11.93
N LEU A 51 2.18 -12.42 11.03
CA LEU A 51 2.00 -12.98 9.69
C LEU A 51 1.79 -14.50 9.73
N PRO A 52 0.78 -15.00 8.98
CA PRO A 52 0.59 -16.44 8.81
C PRO A 52 1.74 -17.07 8.03
N ARG A 53 1.88 -18.39 8.14
CA ARG A 53 2.82 -19.15 7.31
C ARG A 53 2.38 -19.14 5.85
N GLY A 54 3.35 -19.11 4.93
CA GLY A 54 3.12 -19.18 3.50
C GLY A 54 2.54 -17.90 2.88
N ALA A 55 2.58 -16.77 3.60
CA ALA A 55 2.20 -15.49 3.03
C ALA A 55 3.12 -15.11 1.86
N GLN A 56 2.54 -14.50 0.82
CA GLN A 56 3.28 -13.99 -0.34
C GLN A 56 3.68 -12.55 -0.07
N LEU A 57 4.98 -12.25 -0.02
CA LEU A 57 5.50 -10.94 0.34
C LEU A 57 6.04 -10.20 -0.89
N LEU A 58 5.55 -8.99 -1.10
CA LEU A 58 6.07 -8.02 -2.05
C LEU A 58 6.49 -6.76 -1.29
N HIS A 59 7.50 -6.07 -1.76
CA HIS A 59 7.91 -4.79 -1.16
C HIS A 59 8.23 -3.73 -2.21
N SER A 60 8.02 -2.46 -1.86
CA SER A 60 8.52 -1.34 -2.63
C SER A 60 10.06 -1.38 -2.67
N PRO A 61 10.70 -1.11 -3.82
CA PRO A 61 12.17 -1.11 -3.92
C PRO A 61 12.83 0.08 -3.23
N LEU A 62 12.08 0.99 -2.58
CA LEU A 62 12.67 2.08 -1.82
C LEU A 62 13.25 1.57 -0.50
N LYS A 63 14.45 2.06 -0.13
CA LYS A 63 15.27 1.60 1.00
C LYS A 63 14.48 1.39 2.30
N ARG A 64 13.60 2.31 2.65
CA ARG A 64 12.78 2.23 3.87
C ARG A 64 11.83 1.02 3.90
N CYS A 65 11.41 0.52 2.73
CA CYS A 65 10.61 -0.71 2.62
C CYS A 65 11.51 -1.94 2.51
N GLU A 66 12.60 -1.85 1.77
CA GLU A 66 13.59 -2.92 1.63
C GLU A 66 14.21 -3.28 2.98
N GLN A 67 14.58 -2.29 3.82
CA GLN A 67 15.08 -2.52 5.17
C GLN A 67 14.11 -3.36 6.01
N LEU A 68 12.81 -3.02 5.99
CA LEU A 68 11.80 -3.78 6.73
C LEU A 68 11.63 -5.19 6.16
N ALA A 69 11.69 -5.35 4.83
CA ALA A 69 11.63 -6.67 4.20
C ALA A 69 12.83 -7.53 4.60
N VAL A 70 14.05 -6.98 4.61
CA VAL A 70 15.28 -7.69 5.01
C VAL A 70 15.21 -8.14 6.47
N ASP A 71 14.85 -7.24 7.39
CA ASP A 71 14.73 -7.56 8.82
C ASP A 71 13.64 -8.63 9.07
N LEU A 72 12.51 -8.53 8.36
CA LEU A 72 11.43 -9.52 8.44
C LEU A 72 11.88 -10.91 7.96
N LEU A 73 12.60 -10.99 6.83
CA LEU A 73 13.07 -12.25 6.28
C LEU A 73 14.12 -12.92 7.17
N ALA A 74 14.92 -12.16 7.90
CA ALA A 74 15.83 -12.70 8.91
C ALA A 74 15.09 -13.39 10.06
N LEU A 75 13.89 -12.91 10.42
CA LEU A 75 13.03 -13.50 11.46
C LEU A 75 12.12 -14.61 10.93
N ARG A 76 11.80 -14.57 9.63
CA ARG A 76 10.85 -15.47 8.96
C ARG A 76 11.48 -16.09 7.71
N PRO A 77 12.42 -17.04 7.86
CA PRO A 77 13.09 -17.70 6.74
C PRO A 77 12.15 -18.59 5.89
N ASP A 78 10.92 -18.80 6.36
CA ASP A 78 9.85 -19.45 5.61
C ASP A 78 9.19 -18.53 4.55
N LEU A 79 9.48 -17.23 4.57
CA LEU A 79 8.96 -16.26 3.61
C LEU A 79 10.02 -15.93 2.55
N ALA A 80 9.53 -15.49 1.38
CA ALA A 80 10.36 -14.93 0.33
C ALA A 80 9.72 -13.61 -0.12
N SER A 81 10.53 -12.57 -0.29
CA SER A 81 10.06 -11.27 -0.76
C SER A 81 10.61 -10.94 -2.14
N LYS A 82 9.81 -10.24 -2.95
CA LYS A 82 10.23 -9.70 -4.24
C LYS A 82 9.94 -8.19 -4.29
N PRO A 83 10.87 -7.38 -4.85
CA PRO A 83 10.58 -5.98 -5.11
C PRO A 83 9.55 -5.84 -6.22
N ASP A 84 8.63 -4.89 -6.04
CA ASP A 84 7.65 -4.50 -7.05
C ASP A 84 7.62 -2.97 -7.17
N ALA A 85 8.04 -2.43 -8.30
CA ALA A 85 8.11 -0.99 -8.54
C ALA A 85 6.73 -0.32 -8.46
N ARG A 86 5.64 -1.05 -8.68
CA ARG A 86 4.27 -0.54 -8.57
C ARG A 86 3.87 -0.19 -7.13
N LEU A 87 4.64 -0.67 -6.13
CA LEU A 87 4.42 -0.39 -4.71
C LEU A 87 5.20 0.83 -4.20
N ARG A 88 5.90 1.58 -5.07
CA ARG A 88 6.62 2.81 -4.69
C ARG A 88 5.64 3.90 -4.24
N GLU A 89 6.13 4.84 -3.41
CA GLU A 89 5.39 6.05 -3.10
C GLU A 89 5.29 6.95 -4.35
N MET A 90 4.40 7.92 -4.31
CA MET A 90 4.22 8.91 -5.36
C MET A 90 5.52 9.67 -5.61
N ASP A 91 5.85 9.88 -6.88
CA ASP A 91 6.97 10.71 -7.29
C ASP A 91 6.54 12.18 -7.33
N PHE A 92 7.11 13.01 -6.44
CA PHE A 92 6.86 14.45 -6.40
C PHE A 92 7.86 15.25 -7.25
N GLY A 93 8.64 14.58 -8.09
CA GLY A 93 9.57 15.22 -9.03
C GLY A 93 10.52 16.18 -8.33
N HIS A 94 10.69 17.38 -8.91
CA HIS A 94 11.61 18.38 -8.38
C HIS A 94 11.17 19.01 -7.03
N TRP A 95 10.00 18.66 -6.49
CA TRP A 95 9.61 19.07 -5.12
C TRP A 95 10.31 18.25 -4.06
N GLU A 96 10.77 17.06 -4.40
CA GLU A 96 11.39 16.16 -3.42
C GLU A 96 12.67 16.75 -2.83
N GLY A 97 12.83 16.60 -1.52
CA GLY A 97 13.92 17.19 -0.75
C GLY A 97 13.72 18.67 -0.38
N GLN A 98 12.68 19.33 -0.90
CA GLN A 98 12.33 20.69 -0.51
C GLN A 98 11.34 20.69 0.65
N SER A 99 11.34 21.76 1.46
CA SER A 99 10.28 21.94 2.45
C SER A 99 8.96 22.33 1.74
N TRP A 100 7.84 21.93 2.31
CA TRP A 100 6.51 22.33 1.79
C TRP A 100 6.35 23.86 1.75
N ASP A 101 7.00 24.57 2.70
CA ASP A 101 7.02 26.04 2.72
C ASP A 101 7.79 26.61 1.52
N ALA A 102 8.92 26.00 1.14
CA ALA A 102 9.71 26.42 -0.03
C ALA A 102 9.00 26.11 -1.36
N ILE A 103 8.27 24.99 -1.44
CA ILE A 103 7.40 24.68 -2.58
C ILE A 103 6.34 25.79 -2.73
N GLY A 104 5.76 26.20 -1.62
CA GLY A 104 4.86 27.34 -1.52
C GLY A 104 3.41 27.01 -1.86
N LYS A 105 2.52 27.72 -1.18
CA LYS A 105 1.07 27.50 -1.24
C LYS A 105 0.50 27.53 -2.67
N ALA A 106 0.93 28.47 -3.51
CA ALA A 106 0.38 28.62 -4.86
C ALA A 106 0.58 27.35 -5.72
N ARG A 107 1.73 26.68 -5.60
CA ARG A 107 1.98 25.42 -6.33
C ARG A 107 1.15 24.26 -5.78
N VAL A 108 1.00 24.21 -4.46
CA VAL A 108 0.15 23.20 -3.81
C VAL A 108 -1.32 23.43 -4.19
N ASP A 109 -1.80 24.67 -4.22
CA ASP A 109 -3.16 25.02 -4.65
C ASP A 109 -3.42 24.61 -6.11
N THR A 110 -2.43 24.81 -6.99
CA THR A 110 -2.53 24.36 -8.39
C THR A 110 -2.65 22.83 -8.46
N TRP A 111 -1.87 22.10 -7.69
CA TRP A 111 -1.97 20.63 -7.62
C TRP A 111 -3.33 20.18 -7.07
N THR A 112 -3.79 20.77 -5.97
CA THR A 112 -5.06 20.37 -5.35
C THR A 112 -6.28 20.74 -6.20
N ALA A 113 -6.19 21.75 -7.05
CA ALA A 113 -7.26 22.15 -7.99
C ALA A 113 -7.44 21.11 -9.12
N ASP A 114 -6.40 20.39 -9.50
CA ASP A 114 -6.43 19.27 -10.48
C ASP A 114 -5.76 18.04 -9.86
N PHE A 115 -6.28 17.62 -8.71
CA PHE A 115 -5.65 16.68 -7.79
C PHE A 115 -5.33 15.32 -8.42
N CYS A 116 -6.20 14.85 -9.32
CA CYS A 116 -6.03 13.55 -9.95
C CYS A 116 -5.00 13.56 -11.08
N ARG A 117 -4.98 14.63 -11.89
CA ARG A 117 -4.24 14.65 -13.17
C ARG A 117 -2.96 15.46 -13.12
N HIS A 118 -2.90 16.48 -12.27
CA HIS A 118 -1.69 17.28 -12.13
C HIS A 118 -0.55 16.43 -11.53
N ALA A 119 0.63 16.48 -12.17
CA ALA A 119 1.85 15.84 -11.68
C ALA A 119 2.66 16.84 -10.83
N PRO A 120 2.62 16.75 -9.49
CA PRO A 120 3.31 17.70 -8.63
C PRO A 120 4.82 17.62 -8.86
N GLY A 121 5.45 18.77 -9.01
CA GLY A 121 6.88 18.85 -9.31
C GLY A 121 7.31 18.21 -10.63
N GLY A 122 6.38 17.94 -11.54
CA GLY A 122 6.67 17.25 -12.80
C GLY A 122 6.98 15.76 -12.63
N GLY A 123 6.63 15.18 -11.49
CA GLY A 123 6.78 13.75 -11.20
C GLY A 123 5.60 12.91 -11.68
N GLU A 124 4.95 12.20 -10.77
CA GLU A 124 3.82 11.30 -11.05
C GLU A 124 2.49 11.96 -10.69
N SER A 125 1.46 11.83 -11.54
CA SER A 125 0.10 12.20 -11.16
C SER A 125 -0.57 11.11 -10.31
N LEU A 126 -1.62 11.48 -9.55
CA LEU A 126 -2.39 10.50 -8.79
C LEU A 126 -3.06 9.47 -9.71
N ALA A 127 -3.50 9.87 -10.90
CA ALA A 127 -4.06 8.95 -11.90
C ALA A 127 -3.05 7.87 -12.29
N GLN A 128 -1.80 8.22 -12.57
CA GLN A 128 -0.73 7.26 -12.88
C GLN A 128 -0.43 6.35 -11.69
N MET A 129 -0.41 6.89 -10.47
CA MET A 129 -0.23 6.10 -9.27
C MET A 129 -1.37 5.09 -9.06
N LEU A 130 -2.62 5.51 -9.24
CA LEU A 130 -3.80 4.63 -9.16
C LEU A 130 -3.73 3.50 -10.20
N GLU A 131 -3.35 3.81 -11.44
CA GLU A 131 -3.21 2.81 -12.51
C GLU A 131 -2.18 1.73 -12.15
N ARG A 132 -0.98 2.11 -11.67
CA ARG A 132 0.02 1.11 -11.28
C ARG A 132 -0.36 0.29 -10.05
N VAL A 133 -1.03 0.91 -9.05
CA VAL A 133 -1.53 0.19 -7.87
C VAL A 133 -2.66 -0.75 -8.24
N GLN A 134 -3.58 -0.35 -9.14
CA GLN A 134 -4.62 -1.21 -9.68
C GLN A 134 -4.02 -2.42 -10.41
N SER A 135 -2.99 -2.19 -11.24
CA SER A 135 -2.26 -3.27 -11.92
C SER A 135 -1.62 -4.25 -10.91
N ALA A 136 -1.06 -3.74 -9.80
CA ALA A 136 -0.52 -4.57 -8.72
C ALA A 136 -1.62 -5.42 -8.05
N LEU A 137 -2.78 -4.81 -7.75
CA LEU A 137 -3.95 -5.52 -7.19
C LEU A 137 -4.44 -6.63 -8.13
N ALA A 138 -4.57 -6.34 -9.42
CA ALA A 138 -5.00 -7.33 -10.43
C ALA A 138 -4.04 -8.53 -10.47
N SER A 139 -2.73 -8.31 -10.34
CA SER A 139 -1.72 -9.38 -10.28
C SER A 139 -1.87 -10.29 -9.05
N CYS A 140 -2.51 -9.78 -8.00
CA CYS A 140 -2.83 -10.56 -6.80
C CYS A 140 -4.12 -11.40 -6.96
N GLY A 141 -4.75 -11.41 -8.11
CA GLY A 141 -6.04 -12.05 -8.35
C GLY A 141 -7.21 -11.31 -7.68
N ALA A 142 -7.02 -10.02 -7.41
CA ALA A 142 -8.04 -9.12 -6.90
C ALA A 142 -8.58 -8.24 -8.03
N VAL A 143 -9.89 -8.04 -8.04
CA VAL A 143 -10.52 -7.01 -8.85
C VAL A 143 -11.09 -5.97 -7.88
N PRO A 144 -10.97 -4.66 -8.17
CA PRO A 144 -11.60 -3.63 -7.35
C PRO A 144 -13.12 -3.80 -7.36
N GLY A 145 -13.74 -3.87 -6.21
CA GLY A 145 -15.17 -3.90 -6.12
C GLY A 145 -15.68 -4.34 -4.74
N VAL A 146 -16.31 -3.40 -4.06
CA VAL A 146 -17.23 -3.52 -2.92
C VAL A 146 -16.67 -4.16 -1.64
N ILE A 147 -16.46 -3.29 -0.64
CA ILE A 147 -16.28 -3.66 0.78
C ILE A 147 -17.63 -4.15 1.31
N THR A 148 -17.69 -5.39 1.75
CA THR A 148 -18.68 -5.76 2.77
C THR A 148 -18.01 -5.54 4.13
N ASP A 149 -18.58 -4.64 4.92
CA ASP A 149 -18.19 -4.34 6.30
C ASP A 149 -18.47 -5.61 7.13
N ALA A 150 -17.45 -6.40 7.38
CA ALA A 150 -17.52 -7.55 8.26
C ALA A 150 -16.48 -7.41 9.36
N GLY A 151 -16.85 -6.65 10.38
CA GLY A 151 -16.15 -6.64 11.66
C GLY A 151 -16.38 -7.97 12.40
N GLU A 152 -15.76 -9.04 11.93
CA GLU A 152 -15.71 -10.31 12.65
C GLU A 152 -14.25 -10.74 12.84
N GLN A 153 -13.89 -10.92 14.11
CA GLN A 153 -12.66 -11.57 14.51
C GLN A 153 -12.66 -12.99 13.96
N MET A 154 -11.91 -13.24 12.89
CA MET A 154 -11.75 -14.59 12.36
C MET A 154 -10.58 -15.28 13.04
N GLU A 155 -10.90 -16.34 13.79
CA GLU A 155 -9.94 -17.29 14.32
C GLU A 155 -9.15 -17.98 13.19
N ASN A 156 -7.86 -18.13 13.45
CA ASN A 156 -6.85 -18.67 12.56
C ASN A 156 -6.99 -20.21 12.44
N THR A 157 -7.88 -20.71 11.59
CA THR A 157 -7.99 -22.13 11.28
C THR A 157 -7.43 -22.43 9.90
N ALA A 158 -6.42 -23.29 9.92
CA ALA A 158 -5.55 -23.67 8.82
C ALA A 158 -6.19 -24.58 7.76
N VAL A 159 -5.45 -24.67 6.64
CA VAL A 159 -5.42 -25.71 5.58
C VAL A 159 -6.39 -25.49 4.42
N GLY A 160 -5.83 -25.01 3.31
CA GLY A 160 -6.49 -24.90 2.00
C GLY A 160 -6.94 -23.49 1.59
N ALA A 161 -6.70 -22.48 2.43
CA ALA A 161 -6.96 -21.08 2.11
C ALA A 161 -5.93 -20.54 1.10
N ALA A 162 -6.37 -19.69 0.18
CA ALA A 162 -5.47 -18.89 -0.64
C ALA A 162 -4.53 -18.11 0.29
N SER A 163 -3.19 -18.19 0.07
CA SER A 163 -2.20 -17.56 0.93
C SER A 163 -2.40 -16.04 0.98
N ASP A 164 -2.25 -15.46 2.17
CA ASP A 164 -2.28 -14.03 2.39
C ASP A 164 -1.21 -13.32 1.53
N ILE A 165 -1.51 -12.10 1.15
CA ILE A 165 -0.58 -11.24 0.41
C ILE A 165 -0.13 -10.11 1.32
N VAL A 166 1.15 -9.84 1.33
CA VAL A 166 1.75 -8.78 2.16
C VAL A 166 2.46 -7.79 1.24
N TRP A 167 2.09 -6.53 1.34
CA TRP A 167 2.78 -5.43 0.67
C TRP A 167 3.46 -4.56 1.71
N ILE A 168 4.80 -4.56 1.72
CA ILE A 168 5.56 -3.56 2.47
C ILE A 168 5.69 -2.34 1.57
N THR A 169 5.00 -1.25 1.95
CA THR A 169 4.76 -0.12 1.07
C THR A 169 4.63 1.21 1.85
N HIS A 170 3.87 2.15 1.32
CA HIS A 170 3.78 3.54 1.75
C HIS A 170 2.33 3.97 2.01
N ALA A 171 2.16 5.14 2.62
CA ALA A 171 0.84 5.68 2.93
C ALA A 171 0.02 5.99 1.67
N GLY A 172 0.65 6.53 0.62
CA GLY A 172 -0.03 6.83 -0.64
C GLY A 172 -0.59 5.57 -1.31
N VAL A 173 0.19 4.49 -1.34
CA VAL A 173 -0.27 3.20 -1.90
C VAL A 173 -1.44 2.64 -1.09
N ALA A 174 -1.41 2.70 0.26
CA ALA A 174 -2.53 2.25 1.08
C ALA A 174 -3.81 3.06 0.80
N ARG A 175 -3.68 4.38 0.61
CA ARG A 175 -4.79 5.26 0.21
C ARG A 175 -5.32 4.94 -1.18
N CYS A 176 -4.43 4.65 -2.15
CA CYS A 176 -4.84 4.19 -3.47
C CYS A 176 -5.66 2.90 -3.39
N VAL A 177 -5.23 1.92 -2.60
CA VAL A 177 -5.99 0.68 -2.39
C VAL A 177 -7.36 0.98 -1.77
N ALA A 178 -7.41 1.85 -0.74
CA ALA A 178 -8.67 2.26 -0.11
C ALA A 178 -9.62 2.92 -1.11
N TRP A 179 -9.12 3.83 -1.95
CA TRP A 179 -9.90 4.47 -3.01
C TRP A 179 -10.43 3.47 -4.02
N LEU A 180 -9.56 2.62 -4.58
CA LEU A 180 -9.89 1.62 -5.60
C LEU A 180 -10.89 0.56 -5.10
N GLN A 181 -10.92 0.28 -3.80
CA GLN A 181 -11.89 -0.62 -3.21
C GLN A 181 -13.27 0.02 -2.96
N ALA A 182 -13.30 1.35 -2.75
CA ALA A 182 -14.51 2.08 -2.45
C ALA A 182 -15.23 2.65 -3.69
N HIS A 183 -14.54 2.75 -4.83
CA HIS A 183 -15.05 3.42 -6.03
C HIS A 183 -14.83 2.55 -7.27
N ASP A 184 -15.73 2.68 -8.25
CA ASP A 184 -15.55 2.07 -9.56
C ASP A 184 -14.34 2.73 -10.27
N PRO A 185 -13.41 1.95 -10.82
CA PRO A 185 -12.27 2.49 -11.57
C PRO A 185 -12.64 3.37 -12.78
N GLN A 186 -13.85 3.18 -13.35
CA GLN A 186 -14.38 3.99 -14.43
C GLN A 186 -15.34 5.09 -13.96
N GLY A 187 -15.46 5.24 -12.63
CA GLY A 187 -16.36 6.17 -11.99
C GLY A 187 -15.74 7.56 -11.78
N GLU A 188 -16.05 8.14 -10.64
CA GLU A 188 -15.63 9.50 -10.28
C GLU A 188 -14.15 9.56 -9.93
N GLU A 189 -13.44 10.58 -10.46
CA GLU A 189 -12.04 10.85 -10.14
C GLU A 189 -11.89 11.36 -8.70
N PRO A 190 -10.77 11.01 -8.02
CA PRO A 190 -10.49 11.54 -6.69
C PRO A 190 -10.25 13.04 -6.71
N THR A 191 -10.83 13.74 -5.73
CA THR A 191 -10.52 15.14 -5.42
C THR A 191 -9.79 15.25 -4.08
N ALA A 192 -9.14 16.37 -3.82
CA ALA A 192 -8.39 16.57 -2.58
C ALA A 192 -9.28 16.43 -1.33
N GLU A 193 -10.56 16.84 -1.41
CA GLU A 193 -11.53 16.76 -0.30
C GLU A 193 -12.02 15.32 -0.04
N ARG A 194 -12.06 14.49 -1.08
CA ARG A 194 -12.59 13.12 -1.00
C ARG A 194 -11.50 12.06 -0.89
N TRP A 195 -10.25 12.48 -1.02
CA TRP A 195 -9.12 11.56 -0.93
C TRP A 195 -9.00 10.94 0.47
N PRO A 196 -8.79 9.62 0.60
CA PRO A 196 -8.63 8.98 1.90
C PRO A 196 -7.48 9.60 2.71
N VAL A 197 -7.77 10.06 3.91
CA VAL A 197 -6.75 10.59 4.83
C VAL A 197 -6.06 9.46 5.60
N ALA A 198 -6.85 8.44 5.99
CA ALA A 198 -6.36 7.31 6.78
C ALA A 198 -5.32 6.48 6.01
N ALA A 199 -4.29 6.07 6.72
CA ALA A 199 -3.29 5.09 6.30
C ALA A 199 -2.67 4.48 7.56
N PRO A 200 -2.04 3.30 7.49
CA PRO A 200 -1.31 2.73 8.62
C PRO A 200 -0.27 3.71 9.18
N ALA A 201 -0.08 3.71 10.50
CA ALA A 201 1.04 4.40 11.12
C ALA A 201 2.38 3.80 10.65
N TRP A 202 3.49 4.50 10.86
CA TRP A 202 4.81 3.97 10.52
C TRP A 202 5.09 2.66 11.27
N GLY A 203 5.50 1.62 10.52
CA GLY A 203 5.75 0.28 11.04
C GLY A 203 4.50 -0.55 11.33
N ALA A 204 3.31 0.03 11.16
CA ALA A 204 2.04 -0.67 11.34
C ALA A 204 1.44 -1.15 10.01
N TRP A 205 0.35 -1.89 10.10
CA TRP A 205 -0.37 -2.42 8.94
C TRP A 205 -1.88 -2.35 9.11
N GLU A 206 -2.58 -2.48 8.01
CA GLU A 206 -4.03 -2.71 7.95
C GLU A 206 -4.32 -3.93 7.07
N LEU A 207 -5.46 -4.55 7.31
CA LEU A 207 -5.93 -5.70 6.53
C LEU A 207 -7.04 -5.27 5.58
N ARG A 208 -6.96 -5.74 4.33
CA ARG A 208 -7.99 -5.58 3.32
C ARG A 208 -8.39 -6.94 2.77
N LEU A 209 -9.66 -7.15 2.51
CA LEU A 209 -10.13 -8.35 1.83
C LEU A 209 -9.97 -8.17 0.32
N LEU A 210 -9.45 -9.19 -0.34
CA LEU A 210 -9.41 -9.29 -1.79
C LEU A 210 -10.56 -10.16 -2.25
N THR A 211 -11.64 -9.55 -2.72
CA THR A 211 -12.77 -10.27 -3.30
C THR A 211 -12.48 -10.61 -4.75
N LYS A 212 -12.78 -11.84 -5.17
CA LYS A 212 -12.84 -12.17 -6.60
C LYS A 212 -14.11 -11.59 -7.17
N ASN A 213 -14.05 -10.93 -8.34
CA ASN A 213 -15.26 -10.65 -9.09
C ASN A 213 -16.00 -11.96 -9.37
N PRO A 214 -17.34 -11.99 -9.25
CA PRO A 214 -18.09 -13.06 -9.88
C PRO A 214 -17.79 -13.01 -11.38
N VAL A 215 -17.33 -14.14 -11.94
CA VAL A 215 -17.23 -14.29 -13.40
C VAL A 215 -18.61 -13.97 -13.97
N PRO A 216 -18.76 -13.00 -14.88
CA PRO A 216 -20.04 -12.81 -15.55
C PRO A 216 -20.42 -14.09 -16.28
N SER A 217 -21.58 -14.62 -15.93
CA SER A 217 -22.19 -15.81 -16.54
C SER A 217 -22.61 -15.53 -17.98
#